data_a41d7abe7df201b707061f0606f073e4
#
_entry.id   a41d7abe7df201b707061f0606f073e4
#
_cell.length_a   1.000
_cell.length_b   1.000
_cell.length_c   1.000
_cell.angle_alpha   90.00
_cell.angle_beta   90.00
_cell.angle_gamma   90.00
#
_symmetry.space_group_name_H-M   'P 1'
#
loop_
_entity.id
_entity.type
_entity.pdbx_description
1 polymer ?
#
loop_
_entity_poly.entity_id
_entity_poly.type
_entity_poly.pdbx_seq_one_letter_code
_entity_poly.pdbx_strand_id
1 'polypeptide(L)'
;MVISVATARRSIRGAGGCHLYQPLRCAFYDGGGYPAEGLAAALSDEAGGTDGGYALLPCGGKRKAAKNVLILMSDTGGGHRASAEALRDAFRLEFRDAYQVFVRDLGKEYGGWPLNDMERSYKFMIRHLRLWKVAFHGTSPRWVHGMYLAALAYFYANEVVAGIMRYNPDIIISVHPLMQHIPLWVLKWQSLYPKVAFVTVITDLNTCHPTWFHRGVTRCYCPSAEVAKRALLRGLEPSQIRVYGLPIRPSFCRAVLDKDEMRRELDLVPDLPAVLLMGGGEGMGPVEETARALGDELYDRRRLRPVGQIVVICGRNQVLRSTLQSSRWKVPVKIRDFEKQMEKWMGACDCIITKAGPGTIAEALIRGLPIILNDFIPGQEVGNVPYVVDNGAGVFCKDPRDAARQVVRWFSTDMDELQMYSRNALKLAQPDAVFDIVKDIHKLQQQPAATVTRMIVPYSLTSSSFTRRT
;
A
#
# COMPACT_ATOMS: atom_id res chain seq x y z
N MET A 1 -4.39 4.52 -31.30
CA MET A 1 -2.98 4.72 -31.61
C MET A 1 -2.44 3.37 -32.06
N VAL A 2 -2.30 3.20 -33.36
CA VAL A 2 -1.85 1.97 -34.00
C VAL A 2 -0.34 1.91 -33.80
N ILE A 3 0.16 0.92 -33.04
CA ILE A 3 1.59 0.68 -32.91
C ILE A 3 2.01 -0.21 -34.05
N SER A 4 2.73 0.37 -35.00
CA SER A 4 3.41 -0.34 -36.07
C SER A 4 4.55 -1.16 -35.49
N VAL A 5 4.47 -2.49 -35.61
CA VAL A 5 5.53 -3.41 -35.22
C VAL A 5 6.51 -3.51 -36.40
N ALA A 6 7.63 -2.82 -36.29
CA ALA A 6 8.75 -3.00 -37.19
C ALA A 6 9.57 -4.22 -36.76
N THR A 7 9.50 -5.29 -37.54
CA THR A 7 10.33 -6.49 -37.38
C THR A 7 11.76 -6.21 -37.86
N ALA A 8 12.68 -6.11 -36.93
CA ALA A 8 14.11 -6.18 -37.24
C ALA A 8 14.60 -7.63 -37.09
N ARG A 9 14.67 -8.36 -38.18
CA ARG A 9 15.38 -9.64 -38.28
C ARG A 9 16.88 -9.36 -38.33
N ARG A 10 17.63 -9.71 -37.30
CA ARG A 10 19.07 -9.90 -37.40
C ARG A 10 19.37 -11.37 -37.68
N SER A 11 19.83 -11.64 -38.89
CA SER A 11 20.43 -12.90 -39.31
C SER A 11 21.80 -13.06 -38.66
N ILE A 12 22.01 -14.15 -37.93
CA ILE A 12 23.36 -14.66 -37.63
C ILE A 12 23.39 -16.11 -38.12
N ARG A 13 24.18 -16.31 -39.17
CA ARG A 13 24.64 -17.64 -39.62
C ARG A 13 25.81 -18.09 -38.74
N GLY A 14 25.85 -19.35 -38.41
CA GLY A 14 27.11 -19.99 -37.98
C GLY A 14 26.93 -21.23 -37.14
N ALA A 15 27.05 -22.40 -37.83
CA ALA A 15 27.69 -23.64 -37.43
C ALA A 15 27.40 -24.33 -36.08
N GLY A 16 26.82 -25.48 -36.16
CA GLY A 16 27.00 -26.79 -35.58
C GLY A 16 27.65 -26.94 -34.18
N GLY A 17 26.99 -27.70 -33.32
CA GLY A 17 27.59 -28.28 -32.13
C GLY A 17 26.55 -28.60 -31.05
N CYS A 18 26.19 -29.89 -30.97
CA CYS A 18 25.58 -30.47 -29.76
C CYS A 18 26.48 -30.24 -28.53
N HIS A 19 25.96 -29.60 -27.47
CA HIS A 19 26.59 -29.69 -26.16
C HIS A 19 25.59 -29.97 -25.07
N LEU A 20 25.87 -31.07 -24.38
CA LEU A 20 25.26 -31.55 -23.16
C LEU A 20 25.32 -30.49 -22.04
N TYR A 21 24.24 -30.39 -21.31
CA TYR A 21 24.18 -29.62 -20.07
C TYR A 21 25.04 -30.25 -18.98
N GLN A 22 26.09 -29.57 -18.56
CA GLN A 22 26.77 -29.79 -17.28
C GLN A 22 26.39 -28.70 -16.27
N PRO A 23 26.18 -29.05 -15.00
CA PRO A 23 25.85 -28.04 -13.99
C PRO A 23 27.08 -27.25 -13.58
N LEU A 24 27.03 -25.95 -13.63
CA LEU A 24 28.05 -25.03 -13.12
C LEU A 24 28.14 -25.12 -11.59
N ARG A 25 29.30 -25.58 -11.12
CA ARG A 25 29.73 -25.48 -9.71
C ARG A 25 30.03 -24.00 -9.41
N CYS A 26 29.40 -23.47 -8.37
CA CYS A 26 29.80 -22.20 -7.79
C CYS A 26 31.17 -22.30 -7.15
N ALA A 27 32.12 -21.52 -7.65
CA ALA A 27 33.39 -21.27 -6.99
C ALA A 27 33.19 -20.17 -5.92
N PHE A 28 33.58 -20.47 -4.71
CA PHE A 28 33.74 -19.53 -3.62
C PHE A 28 34.90 -18.58 -3.93
N TYR A 29 34.66 -17.27 -3.81
CA TYR A 29 35.73 -16.27 -3.71
C TYR A 29 35.86 -15.89 -2.24
N ASP A 30 37.02 -16.21 -1.71
CA ASP A 30 37.55 -15.82 -0.40
C ASP A 30 38.30 -14.50 -0.56
N GLY A 31 38.24 -13.62 0.43
CA GLY A 31 39.30 -12.63 0.58
C GLY A 31 38.87 -11.17 0.72
N GLY A 32 39.09 -10.61 1.90
CA GLY A 32 39.20 -9.17 2.11
C GLY A 32 38.79 -8.71 3.49
N GLY A 33 39.63 -8.96 4.50
CA GLY A 33 39.47 -8.38 5.83
C GLY A 33 39.83 -6.91 5.90
N TYR A 34 39.12 -6.17 6.78
CA TYR A 34 39.62 -4.92 7.38
C TYR A 34 39.60 -5.04 8.89
N PRO A 35 40.55 -4.39 9.60
CA PRO A 35 40.90 -4.72 10.97
C PRO A 35 40.03 -4.06 11.99
N ALA A 36 39.80 -4.80 13.09
CA ALA A 36 39.28 -4.27 14.34
C ALA A 36 40.46 -3.76 15.19
N GLU A 37 40.42 -2.49 15.52
CA GLU A 37 41.21 -1.98 16.67
C GLU A 37 40.33 -1.09 17.54
N GLY A 38 40.34 -1.50 18.83
CA GLY A 38 40.51 -0.64 19.97
C GLY A 38 39.26 -0.24 20.75
N LEU A 39 38.91 -0.93 21.79
CA LEU A 39 38.82 -0.39 23.16
C LEU A 39 38.50 -1.52 24.16
N ALA A 40 39.58 -2.10 24.73
CA ALA A 40 39.52 -2.83 26.00
C ALA A 40 40.25 -1.97 27.01
N ALA A 41 39.60 -1.53 28.07
CA ALA A 41 40.23 -1.20 29.32
C ALA A 41 39.25 -1.13 30.48
N ALA A 42 39.61 -1.86 31.49
CA ALA A 42 39.34 -1.70 32.92
C ALA A 42 37.98 -2.17 33.49
N LEU A 43 38.02 -3.30 34.16
CA LEU A 43 38.01 -3.36 35.64
C LEU A 43 38.25 -4.80 36.09
N SER A 44 39.36 -4.99 36.77
CA SER A 44 39.76 -6.17 37.50
C SER A 44 39.23 -6.15 38.95
N ASP A 45 39.13 -7.39 39.50
CA ASP A 45 39.15 -7.81 40.90
C ASP A 45 37.89 -7.61 41.73
N GLU A 46 37.26 -8.68 42.19
CA GLU A 46 37.61 -9.37 43.42
C GLU A 46 36.94 -10.76 43.52
N ALA A 47 37.70 -11.68 44.11
CA ALA A 47 37.36 -13.05 44.35
C ALA A 47 36.47 -13.29 45.56
N GLY A 48 35.71 -14.41 45.55
CA GLY A 48 35.10 -14.95 46.76
C GLY A 48 34.12 -16.08 46.44
N GLY A 49 34.57 -17.34 46.55
CA GLY A 49 33.84 -18.53 46.22
C GLY A 49 32.59 -18.83 47.03
N THR A 50 31.75 -19.67 46.48
CA THR A 50 31.25 -20.90 47.13
C THR A 50 30.49 -21.74 46.12
N ASP A 51 30.77 -22.98 46.16
CA ASP A 51 30.26 -24.16 45.45
C ASP A 51 28.73 -24.21 45.49
N GLY A 52 28.08 -24.32 44.33
CA GLY A 52 26.67 -24.54 44.16
C GLY A 52 26.39 -24.96 42.74
N GLY A 53 26.50 -26.27 42.44
CA GLY A 53 26.24 -26.83 41.10
C GLY A 53 24.84 -26.57 40.61
N TYR A 54 24.71 -25.57 39.74
CA TYR A 54 23.55 -25.44 38.88
C TYR A 54 23.81 -26.18 37.58
N ALA A 55 23.13 -27.32 37.44
CA ALA A 55 23.06 -28.04 36.17
C ALA A 55 22.52 -27.07 35.09
N LEU A 56 23.40 -26.68 34.19
CA LEU A 56 23.05 -26.02 32.95
C LEU A 56 22.18 -26.99 32.14
N LEU A 57 20.86 -26.83 32.18
CA LEU A 57 19.96 -27.44 31.21
C LEU A 57 20.42 -27.04 29.82
N PRO A 58 20.63 -27.98 28.88
CA PRO A 58 20.99 -27.64 27.52
C PRO A 58 19.78 -26.91 26.85
N CYS A 59 19.82 -25.61 26.77
CA CYS A 59 18.91 -24.82 25.99
C CYS A 59 19.27 -24.97 24.49
N GLY A 60 19.24 -26.22 24.01
CA GLY A 60 19.51 -26.61 22.62
C GLY A 60 18.22 -26.75 21.82
N GLY A 61 17.29 -25.86 21.94
CA GLY A 61 16.19 -25.72 20.97
C GLY A 61 16.80 -25.25 19.64
N LYS A 62 16.87 -26.13 18.63
CA LYS A 62 17.18 -25.72 17.24
C LYS A 62 16.29 -24.54 16.91
N ARG A 63 16.83 -23.30 16.83
CA ARG A 63 16.09 -22.14 16.32
C ARG A 63 15.58 -22.55 14.94
N LYS A 64 14.26 -22.61 14.79
CA LYS A 64 13.63 -22.83 13.49
C LYS A 64 14.15 -21.72 12.56
N ALA A 65 14.66 -22.08 11.39
CA ALA A 65 15.11 -21.09 10.40
C ALA A 65 13.98 -20.08 10.13
N ALA A 66 14.32 -18.80 10.06
CA ALA A 66 13.36 -17.77 9.76
C ALA A 66 12.74 -18.01 8.37
N LYS A 67 11.43 -17.80 8.24
CA LYS A 67 10.72 -17.93 6.97
C LYS A 67 10.87 -16.66 6.14
N ASN A 68 11.06 -16.82 4.83
CA ASN A 68 11.20 -15.71 3.90
C ASN A 68 9.85 -15.25 3.39
N VAL A 69 9.55 -13.96 3.59
CA VAL A 69 8.35 -13.28 3.06
C VAL A 69 8.78 -12.29 2.00
N LEU A 70 8.28 -12.46 0.79
CA LEU A 70 8.50 -11.54 -0.32
C LEU A 70 7.24 -10.72 -0.57
N ILE A 71 7.29 -9.41 -0.30
CA ILE A 71 6.19 -8.48 -0.57
C ILE A 71 6.44 -7.80 -1.90
N LEU A 72 5.55 -8.05 -2.86
CA LEU A 72 5.58 -7.50 -4.21
C LEU A 72 4.72 -6.24 -4.28
N MET A 73 5.34 -5.13 -4.64
CA MET A 73 4.68 -3.85 -4.80
C MET A 73 5.16 -3.14 -6.08
N SER A 74 4.57 -2.00 -6.41
CA SER A 74 5.12 -1.04 -7.37
C SER A 74 4.99 0.37 -6.81
N ASP A 75 5.96 1.24 -7.14
CA ASP A 75 6.03 2.64 -6.68
C ASP A 75 5.00 3.57 -7.37
N THR A 76 3.96 3.00 -7.95
CA THR A 76 2.86 3.77 -8.56
C THR A 76 2.01 4.43 -7.46
N GLY A 77 2.26 5.72 -7.19
CA GLY A 77 1.43 6.55 -6.31
C GLY A 77 1.73 6.49 -4.80
N GLY A 78 2.74 5.74 -4.33
CA GLY A 78 3.18 5.74 -2.92
C GLY A 78 2.32 4.95 -1.93
N GLY A 79 1.03 4.73 -2.21
CA GLY A 79 0.12 3.97 -1.32
C GLY A 79 0.51 2.50 -1.18
N HIS A 80 0.87 1.85 -2.28
CA HIS A 80 1.29 0.44 -2.28
C HIS A 80 2.57 0.21 -1.48
N ARG A 81 3.55 1.13 -1.58
CA ARG A 81 4.77 1.08 -0.77
C ARG A 81 4.46 1.24 0.72
N ALA A 82 3.63 2.22 1.09
CA ALA A 82 3.23 2.44 2.48
C ALA A 82 2.56 1.19 3.08
N SER A 83 1.67 0.53 2.33
CA SER A 83 1.02 -0.72 2.74
C SER A 83 2.01 -1.90 2.85
N ALA A 84 2.98 -2.01 1.92
CA ALA A 84 4.02 -3.02 1.98
C ALA A 84 4.93 -2.86 3.21
N GLU A 85 5.31 -1.62 3.50
CA GLU A 85 6.12 -1.28 4.68
C GLU A 85 5.34 -1.49 5.98
N ALA A 86 4.04 -1.16 6.00
CA ALA A 86 3.17 -1.43 7.14
C ALA A 86 3.10 -2.93 7.47
N LEU A 87 2.93 -3.79 6.45
CA LEU A 87 2.96 -5.24 6.61
C LEU A 87 4.31 -5.74 7.14
N ARG A 88 5.43 -5.25 6.56
CA ARG A 88 6.78 -5.58 7.04
C ARG A 88 6.95 -5.25 8.52
N ASP A 89 6.55 -4.04 8.91
CA ASP A 89 6.70 -3.56 10.27
C ASP A 89 5.78 -4.32 11.24
N ALA A 90 4.56 -4.69 10.81
CA ALA A 90 3.67 -5.55 11.58
C ALA A 90 4.23 -6.96 11.78
N PHE A 91 4.85 -7.58 10.75
CA PHE A 91 5.55 -8.86 10.91
C PHE A 91 6.67 -8.78 11.94
N ARG A 92 7.47 -7.70 11.92
CA ARG A 92 8.55 -7.49 12.89
C ARG A 92 8.03 -7.31 14.31
N LEU A 93 6.93 -6.58 14.48
CA LEU A 93 6.33 -6.33 15.80
C LEU A 93 5.69 -7.59 16.38
N GLU A 94 4.95 -8.37 15.58
CA GLU A 94 4.21 -9.54 16.06
C GLU A 94 5.11 -10.80 16.19
N PHE A 95 6.06 -10.99 15.29
CA PHE A 95 6.79 -12.27 15.16
C PHE A 95 8.32 -12.13 15.25
N ARG A 96 8.84 -10.91 15.42
CA ARG A 96 10.28 -10.64 15.57
C ARG A 96 11.12 -11.35 14.48
N ASP A 97 12.02 -12.25 14.90
CA ASP A 97 12.98 -12.95 14.03
C ASP A 97 12.41 -14.20 13.33
N ALA A 98 11.11 -14.50 13.53
CA ALA A 98 10.50 -15.67 12.88
C ALA A 98 10.35 -15.50 11.36
N TYR A 99 10.39 -14.26 10.86
CA TYR A 99 10.26 -13.92 9.45
C TYR A 99 11.34 -12.96 8.99
N GLN A 100 11.91 -13.24 7.82
CA GLN A 100 12.74 -12.30 7.06
C GLN A 100 11.88 -11.71 5.94
N VAL A 101 11.58 -10.40 6.02
CA VAL A 101 10.62 -9.74 5.12
C VAL A 101 11.35 -8.85 4.11
N PHE A 102 11.15 -9.14 2.83
CA PHE A 102 11.69 -8.39 1.70
C PHE A 102 10.56 -7.63 0.99
N VAL A 103 10.70 -6.31 0.83
CA VAL A 103 9.77 -5.48 0.04
C VAL A 103 10.46 -5.13 -1.27
N ARG A 104 9.88 -5.55 -2.41
CA ARG A 104 10.52 -5.40 -3.73
C ARG A 104 9.54 -4.95 -4.81
N ASP A 105 10.04 -4.10 -5.69
CA ASP A 105 9.41 -3.75 -6.97
C ASP A 105 10.10 -4.56 -8.07
N LEU A 106 9.55 -5.74 -8.38
CA LEU A 106 10.14 -6.61 -9.40
C LEU A 106 10.13 -5.99 -10.79
N GLY A 107 9.14 -5.15 -11.10
CA GLY A 107 9.07 -4.45 -12.38
C GLY A 107 10.23 -3.48 -12.57
N LYS A 108 10.59 -2.76 -11.51
CA LYS A 108 11.69 -1.79 -11.51
C LYS A 108 13.07 -2.45 -11.42
N GLU A 109 13.19 -3.51 -10.60
CA GLU A 109 14.48 -4.14 -10.32
C GLU A 109 14.91 -5.14 -11.40
N TYR A 110 13.97 -5.86 -12.01
CA TYR A 110 14.25 -6.96 -12.94
C TYR A 110 13.55 -6.82 -14.30
N GLY A 111 12.54 -5.96 -14.41
CA GLY A 111 11.83 -5.72 -15.66
C GLY A 111 12.58 -4.77 -16.58
N GLY A 112 12.55 -5.05 -17.90
CA GLY A 112 12.93 -4.08 -18.92
C GLY A 112 11.80 -3.09 -19.21
N TRP A 113 11.99 -2.23 -20.22
CA TRP A 113 10.91 -1.36 -20.69
C TRP A 113 9.74 -2.21 -21.23
N PRO A 114 8.46 -1.98 -20.90
CA PRO A 114 7.91 -0.83 -20.14
C PRO A 114 7.76 -1.04 -18.62
N LEU A 115 8.14 -2.18 -18.04
CA LEU A 115 7.87 -2.50 -16.63
C LEU A 115 8.67 -1.61 -15.66
N ASN A 116 9.92 -1.28 -16.01
CA ASN A 116 10.78 -0.41 -15.18
C ASN A 116 10.31 1.05 -15.15
N ASP A 117 9.47 1.46 -16.12
CA ASP A 117 8.95 2.83 -16.27
C ASP A 117 7.47 2.97 -15.84
N MET A 118 6.91 1.96 -15.18
CA MET A 118 5.48 1.97 -14.77
C MET A 118 5.14 3.16 -13.87
N GLU A 119 6.00 3.54 -12.96
CA GLU A 119 5.80 4.70 -12.08
C GLU A 119 5.67 5.99 -12.89
N ARG A 120 6.58 6.22 -13.85
CA ARG A 120 6.58 7.40 -14.71
C ARG A 120 5.37 7.43 -15.62
N SER A 121 5.03 6.30 -16.23
CA SER A 121 3.85 6.14 -17.07
C SER A 121 2.56 6.37 -16.30
N TYR A 122 2.44 5.84 -15.08
CA TYR A 122 1.30 6.09 -14.21
C TYR A 122 1.18 7.57 -13.85
N LYS A 123 2.26 8.21 -13.37
CA LYS A 123 2.28 9.65 -13.05
C LYS A 123 1.88 10.51 -14.25
N PHE A 124 2.31 10.14 -15.45
CA PHE A 124 1.87 10.82 -16.69
C PHE A 124 0.38 10.64 -16.93
N MET A 125 -0.13 9.40 -16.85
CA MET A 125 -1.55 9.11 -17.10
C MET A 125 -2.48 9.80 -16.12
N ILE A 126 -2.16 9.84 -14.82
CA ILE A 126 -3.01 10.50 -13.81
C ILE A 126 -3.02 12.03 -13.93
N ARG A 127 -1.97 12.64 -14.54
CA ARG A 127 -2.01 14.05 -14.92
C ARG A 127 -2.94 14.31 -16.10
N HIS A 128 -3.20 13.30 -16.92
CA HIS A 128 -4.12 13.34 -18.06
C HIS A 128 -5.33 12.44 -17.80
N LEU A 129 -6.23 12.87 -16.92
CA LEU A 129 -7.35 12.06 -16.40
C LEU A 129 -8.21 11.38 -17.48
N ARG A 130 -8.33 11.97 -18.68
CA ARG A 130 -9.04 11.35 -19.81
C ARG A 130 -8.32 10.09 -20.30
N LEU A 131 -6.99 10.13 -20.42
CA LEU A 131 -6.18 8.97 -20.82
C LEU A 131 -6.23 7.89 -19.74
N TRP A 132 -6.11 8.29 -18.48
CA TRP A 132 -6.24 7.37 -17.34
C TRP A 132 -7.59 6.65 -17.35
N LYS A 133 -8.70 7.37 -17.54
CA LYS A 133 -10.06 6.79 -17.61
C LYS A 133 -10.17 5.76 -18.73
N VAL A 134 -9.65 6.07 -19.92
CA VAL A 134 -9.63 5.15 -21.06
C VAL A 134 -8.78 3.91 -20.76
N ALA A 135 -7.59 4.08 -20.20
CA ALA A 135 -6.71 2.97 -19.84
C ALA A 135 -7.36 2.07 -18.76
N PHE A 136 -7.91 2.65 -17.69
CA PHE A 136 -8.54 1.92 -16.60
C PHE A 136 -9.73 1.08 -17.06
N HIS A 137 -10.66 1.69 -17.82
CA HIS A 137 -11.84 0.97 -18.31
C HIS A 137 -11.51 0.06 -19.49
N GLY A 138 -10.59 0.45 -20.37
CA GLY A 138 -10.18 -0.33 -21.54
C GLY A 138 -9.46 -1.63 -21.17
N THR A 139 -8.72 -1.64 -20.03
CA THR A 139 -8.05 -2.85 -19.54
C THR A 139 -8.91 -3.68 -18.58
N SER A 140 -10.10 -3.21 -18.20
CA SER A 140 -11.02 -3.93 -17.30
C SER A 140 -11.62 -5.24 -17.86
N PRO A 141 -11.91 -5.41 -19.18
CA PRO A 141 -12.39 -6.67 -19.73
C PRO A 141 -11.33 -7.78 -19.58
N ARG A 142 -11.77 -8.98 -19.15
CA ARG A 142 -10.87 -10.12 -18.85
C ARG A 142 -9.95 -10.50 -20.03
N TRP A 143 -10.44 -10.47 -21.25
CA TRP A 143 -9.65 -10.81 -22.41
C TRP A 143 -8.58 -9.78 -22.74
N VAL A 144 -8.86 -8.47 -22.54
CA VAL A 144 -7.88 -7.39 -22.78
C VAL A 144 -6.71 -7.48 -21.81
N HIS A 145 -7.01 -7.49 -20.49
CA HIS A 145 -5.91 -7.60 -19.54
C HIS A 145 -5.23 -8.97 -19.57
N GLY A 146 -5.94 -10.04 -19.93
CA GLY A 146 -5.36 -11.36 -20.15
C GLY A 146 -4.32 -11.35 -21.26
N MET A 147 -4.64 -10.75 -22.42
CA MET A 147 -3.68 -10.59 -23.53
C MET A 147 -2.49 -9.73 -23.17
N TYR A 148 -2.73 -8.60 -22.52
CA TYR A 148 -1.67 -7.69 -22.07
C TYR A 148 -0.72 -8.37 -21.08
N LEU A 149 -1.26 -9.05 -20.06
CA LEU A 149 -0.46 -9.78 -19.06
C LEU A 149 0.28 -10.97 -19.69
N ALA A 150 -0.32 -11.68 -20.64
CA ALA A 150 0.35 -12.77 -21.37
C ALA A 150 1.52 -12.25 -22.21
N ALA A 151 1.37 -11.12 -22.87
CA ALA A 151 2.46 -10.47 -23.59
C ALA A 151 3.59 -10.06 -22.65
N LEU A 152 3.28 -9.44 -21.51
CA LEU A 152 4.29 -9.11 -20.48
C LEU A 152 4.98 -10.37 -19.94
N ALA A 153 4.22 -11.44 -19.68
CA ALA A 153 4.80 -12.70 -19.21
C ALA A 153 5.75 -13.32 -20.23
N TYR A 154 5.39 -13.27 -21.51
CA TYR A 154 6.26 -13.79 -22.58
C TYR A 154 7.63 -13.11 -22.61
N PHE A 155 7.68 -11.81 -22.38
CA PHE A 155 8.93 -11.05 -22.41
C PHE A 155 9.70 -11.06 -21.10
N TYR A 156 9.01 -11.15 -19.93
CA TYR A 156 9.62 -10.88 -18.61
C TYR A 156 9.48 -12.02 -17.60
N ALA A 157 8.95 -13.18 -18.00
CA ALA A 157 8.79 -14.29 -17.04
C ALA A 157 10.12 -14.76 -16.44
N ASN A 158 11.18 -14.81 -17.24
CA ASN A 158 12.50 -15.27 -16.78
C ASN A 158 13.10 -14.31 -15.74
N GLU A 159 12.97 -13.02 -15.96
CA GLU A 159 13.43 -11.98 -15.02
C GLU A 159 12.62 -12.02 -13.73
N VAL A 160 11.31 -12.22 -13.83
CA VAL A 160 10.44 -12.41 -12.65
C VAL A 160 10.78 -13.68 -11.91
N VAL A 161 11.07 -14.80 -12.61
CA VAL A 161 11.58 -16.05 -12.00
C VAL A 161 12.85 -15.77 -11.22
N ALA A 162 13.86 -15.16 -11.86
CA ALA A 162 15.14 -14.86 -11.24
C ALA A 162 14.95 -13.95 -9.99
N GLY A 163 14.10 -12.92 -10.11
CA GLY A 163 13.78 -12.02 -9.02
C GLY A 163 13.11 -12.72 -7.83
N ILE A 164 12.16 -13.61 -8.07
CA ILE A 164 11.47 -14.37 -7.01
C ILE A 164 12.45 -15.38 -6.37
N MET A 165 13.15 -16.17 -7.19
CA MET A 165 14.03 -17.25 -6.71
C MET A 165 15.22 -16.74 -5.90
N ARG A 166 15.68 -15.50 -6.15
CA ARG A 166 16.74 -14.86 -5.36
C ARG A 166 16.41 -14.79 -3.86
N TYR A 167 15.13 -14.63 -3.52
CA TYR A 167 14.67 -14.50 -2.13
C TYR A 167 14.22 -15.82 -1.53
N ASN A 168 14.12 -16.90 -2.33
CA ASN A 168 13.62 -18.22 -1.91
C ASN A 168 12.42 -18.10 -0.94
N PRO A 169 11.29 -17.49 -1.37
CA PRO A 169 10.21 -17.15 -0.47
C PRO A 169 9.39 -18.38 -0.04
N ASP A 170 9.03 -18.44 1.25
CA ASP A 170 7.99 -19.32 1.76
C ASP A 170 6.61 -18.73 1.52
N ILE A 171 6.53 -17.39 1.48
CA ILE A 171 5.31 -16.61 1.31
C ILE A 171 5.57 -15.48 0.34
N ILE A 172 4.65 -15.29 -0.61
CA ILE A 172 4.61 -14.10 -1.47
C ILE A 172 3.34 -13.32 -1.15
N ILE A 173 3.49 -12.02 -0.89
CA ILE A 173 2.39 -11.08 -0.63
C ILE A 173 2.37 -10.06 -1.77
N SER A 174 1.29 -10.02 -2.55
CA SER A 174 1.10 -8.97 -3.55
C SER A 174 0.25 -7.85 -2.97
N VAL A 175 0.78 -6.62 -3.01
CA VAL A 175 0.07 -5.38 -2.66
C VAL A 175 -0.15 -4.48 -3.87
N HIS A 176 -0.04 -5.03 -5.10
CA HIS A 176 -0.24 -4.29 -6.34
C HIS A 176 -0.98 -5.12 -7.40
N PRO A 177 -1.96 -4.55 -8.13
CA PRO A 177 -2.82 -5.32 -9.05
C PRO A 177 -2.07 -6.02 -10.19
N LEU A 178 -0.96 -5.48 -10.65
CA LEU A 178 -0.16 -6.09 -11.73
C LEU A 178 0.88 -7.11 -11.22
N MET A 179 1.10 -7.20 -9.90
CA MET A 179 2.09 -8.10 -9.29
C MET A 179 1.51 -9.43 -8.81
N GLN A 180 0.49 -9.96 -9.52
CA GLN A 180 -0.17 -11.21 -9.15
C GLN A 180 -0.11 -12.27 -10.25
N HIS A 181 -0.57 -11.92 -11.43
CA HIS A 181 -0.78 -12.90 -12.50
C HIS A 181 0.53 -13.54 -12.96
N ILE A 182 1.53 -12.73 -13.29
CA ILE A 182 2.83 -13.23 -13.78
C ILE A 182 3.55 -14.04 -12.68
N PRO A 183 3.70 -13.57 -11.43
CA PRO A 183 4.28 -14.38 -10.36
C PRO A 183 3.54 -15.70 -10.10
N LEU A 184 2.21 -15.74 -10.15
CA LEU A 184 1.44 -16.98 -9.99
C LEU A 184 1.68 -17.96 -11.15
N TRP A 185 1.78 -17.47 -12.39
CA TRP A 185 2.13 -18.31 -13.54
C TRP A 185 3.55 -18.85 -13.40
N VAL A 186 4.50 -18.03 -12.99
CA VAL A 186 5.88 -18.44 -12.71
C VAL A 186 5.93 -19.55 -11.65
N LEU A 187 5.26 -19.39 -10.51
CA LEU A 187 5.21 -20.41 -9.47
C LEU A 187 4.64 -21.73 -9.99
N LYS A 188 3.62 -21.67 -10.85
CA LYS A 188 3.02 -22.86 -11.48
C LYS A 188 4.00 -23.53 -12.44
N TRP A 189 4.69 -22.76 -13.30
CA TRP A 189 5.66 -23.30 -14.26
C TRP A 189 6.88 -23.91 -13.58
N GLN A 190 7.33 -23.35 -12.44
CA GLN A 190 8.45 -23.85 -11.66
C GLN A 190 8.06 -24.99 -10.69
N SER A 191 6.82 -25.48 -10.74
CA SER A 191 6.29 -26.52 -9.82
C SER A 191 6.44 -26.15 -8.33
N LEU A 192 6.50 -24.86 -8.03
CA LEU A 192 6.54 -24.32 -6.66
C LEU A 192 5.13 -24.07 -6.11
N TYR A 193 4.13 -24.03 -6.97
CA TYR A 193 2.75 -23.98 -6.57
C TYR A 193 2.23 -25.40 -6.27
N PRO A 194 1.56 -25.67 -5.13
CA PRO A 194 1.15 -24.73 -4.06
C PRO A 194 2.12 -24.64 -2.86
N LYS A 195 3.38 -25.03 -2.99
CA LYS A 195 4.36 -25.05 -1.89
C LYS A 195 4.61 -23.67 -1.29
N VAL A 196 4.67 -22.64 -2.17
CA VAL A 196 4.78 -21.24 -1.75
C VAL A 196 3.38 -20.65 -1.61
N ALA A 197 3.04 -20.17 -0.44
CA ALA A 197 1.76 -19.49 -0.22
C ALA A 197 1.76 -18.13 -0.94
N PHE A 198 0.78 -17.90 -1.83
CA PHE A 198 0.61 -16.62 -2.51
C PHE A 198 -0.65 -15.93 -2.00
N VAL A 199 -0.49 -14.76 -1.42
CA VAL A 199 -1.60 -13.97 -0.90
C VAL A 199 -1.67 -12.59 -1.53
N THR A 200 -2.88 -12.07 -1.68
CA THR A 200 -3.15 -10.71 -2.17
C THR A 200 -3.68 -9.87 -1.04
N VAL A 201 -3.11 -8.69 -0.85
CA VAL A 201 -3.62 -7.65 0.05
C VAL A 201 -4.04 -6.46 -0.81
N ILE A 202 -5.35 -6.27 -0.97
CA ILE A 202 -5.91 -5.20 -1.80
C ILE A 202 -5.78 -3.87 -1.06
N THR A 203 -5.15 -2.90 -1.71
CA THR A 203 -4.87 -1.56 -1.17
C THR A 203 -5.75 -0.46 -1.75
N ASP A 204 -6.70 -0.82 -2.63
CA ASP A 204 -7.79 0.05 -3.09
C ASP A 204 -9.00 -0.15 -2.17
N LEU A 205 -9.57 0.94 -1.59
CA LEU A 205 -10.52 0.86 -0.47
C LEU A 205 -11.90 0.31 -0.87
N ASN A 206 -12.54 0.87 -1.88
CA ASN A 206 -13.93 0.50 -2.23
C ASN A 206 -14.15 0.29 -3.73
N THR A 207 -13.33 0.88 -4.59
CA THR A 207 -13.26 0.58 -6.02
C THR A 207 -11.90 0.03 -6.35
N CYS A 208 -11.85 -1.10 -7.06
CA CYS A 208 -10.59 -1.73 -7.44
C CYS A 208 -10.64 -2.25 -8.88
N HIS A 209 -9.47 -2.28 -9.53
CA HIS A 209 -9.34 -2.83 -10.88
C HIS A 209 -9.50 -4.36 -10.86
N PRO A 210 -10.11 -4.98 -11.89
CA PRO A 210 -10.28 -6.44 -11.96
C PRO A 210 -9.00 -7.28 -11.87
N THR A 211 -7.85 -6.72 -12.20
CA THR A 211 -6.55 -7.37 -12.09
C THR A 211 -6.12 -7.69 -10.64
N TRP A 212 -6.81 -7.15 -9.64
CA TRP A 212 -6.62 -7.53 -8.25
C TRP A 212 -7.03 -8.98 -7.94
N PHE A 213 -7.85 -9.60 -8.80
CA PHE A 213 -8.45 -10.90 -8.50
C PHE A 213 -7.89 -12.01 -9.36
N HIS A 214 -7.30 -13.01 -8.73
CA HIS A 214 -6.81 -14.23 -9.36
C HIS A 214 -7.18 -15.46 -8.52
N ARG A 215 -7.83 -16.46 -9.12
CA ARG A 215 -8.34 -17.67 -8.42
C ARG A 215 -7.24 -18.51 -7.77
N GLY A 216 -6.01 -18.41 -8.25
CA GLY A 216 -4.85 -19.15 -7.75
C GLY A 216 -4.23 -18.58 -6.46
N VAL A 217 -4.80 -17.53 -5.85
CA VAL A 217 -4.26 -17.03 -4.57
C VAL A 217 -4.68 -17.93 -3.41
N THR A 218 -3.82 -18.09 -2.43
CA THR A 218 -4.16 -18.83 -1.19
C THR A 218 -5.15 -18.02 -0.35
N ARG A 219 -4.97 -16.69 -0.27
CA ARG A 219 -5.84 -15.74 0.43
C ARG A 219 -5.90 -14.42 -0.33
N CYS A 220 -7.04 -13.76 -0.20
CA CYS A 220 -7.29 -12.41 -0.67
C CYS A 220 -7.84 -11.57 0.49
N TYR A 221 -7.05 -10.60 0.94
CA TYR A 221 -7.42 -9.69 2.00
C TYR A 221 -8.06 -8.45 1.38
N CYS A 222 -9.34 -8.26 1.66
CA CYS A 222 -10.16 -7.19 1.14
C CYS A 222 -10.32 -6.07 2.19
N PRO A 223 -10.23 -4.80 1.79
CA PRO A 223 -10.36 -3.68 2.71
C PRO A 223 -11.82 -3.39 3.09
N SER A 224 -12.78 -3.77 2.26
CA SER A 224 -14.21 -3.52 2.49
C SER A 224 -15.08 -4.69 2.01
N ALA A 225 -16.31 -4.74 2.49
CA ALA A 225 -17.30 -5.74 2.07
C ALA A 225 -17.61 -5.63 0.55
N GLU A 226 -17.60 -4.42 -0.01
CA GLU A 226 -17.83 -4.21 -1.45
C GLU A 226 -16.71 -4.83 -2.29
N VAL A 227 -15.45 -4.71 -1.85
CA VAL A 227 -14.31 -5.36 -2.51
C VAL A 227 -14.39 -6.88 -2.38
N ALA A 228 -14.81 -7.40 -1.22
CA ALA A 228 -15.03 -8.84 -1.03
C ALA A 228 -16.12 -9.38 -1.96
N LYS A 229 -17.23 -8.64 -2.12
CA LYS A 229 -18.28 -8.97 -3.08
C LYS A 229 -17.76 -9.03 -4.52
N ARG A 230 -16.90 -8.08 -4.90
CA ARG A 230 -16.23 -8.10 -6.22
C ARG A 230 -15.31 -9.31 -6.37
N ALA A 231 -14.58 -9.71 -5.32
CA ALA A 231 -13.75 -10.91 -5.31
C ALA A 231 -14.56 -12.17 -5.61
N LEU A 232 -15.73 -12.34 -4.97
CA LEU A 232 -16.66 -13.44 -5.23
C LEU A 232 -17.13 -13.44 -6.70
N LEU A 233 -17.57 -12.28 -7.20
CA LEU A 233 -18.01 -12.12 -8.61
C LEU A 233 -16.89 -12.43 -9.63
N ARG A 234 -15.63 -12.30 -9.23
CA ARG A 234 -14.46 -12.64 -10.04
C ARG A 234 -14.01 -14.09 -9.87
N GLY A 235 -14.73 -14.86 -9.04
CA GLY A 235 -14.61 -16.31 -8.90
C GLY A 235 -13.58 -16.76 -7.88
N LEU A 236 -13.29 -15.93 -6.86
CA LEU A 236 -12.64 -16.39 -5.65
C LEU A 236 -13.65 -17.11 -4.78
N GLU A 237 -13.18 -18.15 -4.08
CA GLU A 237 -14.01 -18.89 -3.13
C GLU A 237 -14.15 -18.12 -1.80
N PRO A 238 -15.27 -18.22 -1.08
CA PRO A 238 -15.43 -17.57 0.22
C PRO A 238 -14.33 -17.93 1.22
N SER A 239 -13.80 -19.15 1.14
CA SER A 239 -12.68 -19.62 1.95
C SER A 239 -11.38 -18.84 1.75
N GLN A 240 -11.18 -18.27 0.56
CA GLN A 240 -10.00 -17.47 0.21
C GLN A 240 -10.10 -16.01 0.68
N ILE A 241 -11.30 -15.51 0.99
CA ILE A 241 -11.55 -14.09 1.23
C ILE A 241 -11.54 -13.78 2.73
N ARG A 242 -10.87 -12.68 3.11
CA ARG A 242 -10.90 -12.08 4.43
C ARG A 242 -11.12 -10.58 4.31
N VAL A 243 -11.95 -10.01 5.20
CA VAL A 243 -12.22 -8.56 5.24
C VAL A 243 -11.70 -8.03 6.56
N TYR A 244 -10.55 -7.35 6.51
CA TYR A 244 -9.90 -6.81 7.72
C TYR A 244 -9.72 -5.29 7.66
N GLY A 245 -9.77 -4.69 6.49
CA GLY A 245 -9.42 -3.28 6.28
C GLY A 245 -8.12 -3.10 5.51
N LEU A 246 -7.69 -1.85 5.37
CA LEU A 246 -6.41 -1.52 4.74
C LEU A 246 -5.25 -1.69 5.73
N PRO A 247 -4.09 -2.22 5.27
CA PRO A 247 -2.89 -2.28 6.10
C PRO A 247 -2.29 -0.88 6.28
N ILE A 248 -2.60 -0.25 7.41
CA ILE A 248 -2.08 1.05 7.81
C ILE A 248 -0.88 0.86 8.75
N ARG A 249 0.05 1.81 8.71
CA ARG A 249 1.28 1.75 9.51
C ARG A 249 0.99 1.57 10.99
N PRO A 250 1.74 0.70 11.70
CA PRO A 250 1.56 0.46 13.14
C PRO A 250 1.60 1.73 14.00
N SER A 251 2.34 2.77 13.57
CA SER A 251 2.38 4.07 14.27
C SER A 251 1.03 4.77 14.33
N PHE A 252 0.16 4.60 13.32
CA PHE A 252 -1.23 5.08 13.38
C PHE A 252 -2.10 4.27 14.33
N CYS A 253 -1.90 2.95 14.32
CA CYS A 253 -2.79 2.03 15.03
C CYS A 253 -2.58 2.04 16.54
N ARG A 254 -1.32 2.19 16.98
CA ARG A 254 -0.91 2.04 18.39
C ARG A 254 -0.59 3.35 19.09
N ALA A 255 -0.53 4.49 18.40
CA ALA A 255 -0.21 5.76 19.05
C ALA A 255 -1.41 6.26 19.87
N VAL A 256 -1.19 6.44 21.15
CA VAL A 256 -2.06 7.24 22.02
C VAL A 256 -1.52 8.67 21.94
N LEU A 257 -2.26 9.56 21.30
CA LEU A 257 -1.85 10.95 21.09
C LEU A 257 -2.83 11.88 21.76
N ASP A 258 -2.31 12.70 22.67
CA ASP A 258 -3.04 13.83 23.25
C ASP A 258 -3.01 15.00 22.25
N LYS A 259 -4.16 15.59 21.97
CA LYS A 259 -4.29 16.64 20.96
C LYS A 259 -3.53 17.90 21.34
N ASP A 260 -3.59 18.31 22.61
CA ASP A 260 -2.96 19.53 23.08
C ASP A 260 -1.44 19.37 23.14
N GLU A 261 -0.96 18.17 23.48
CA GLU A 261 0.46 17.84 23.40
C GLU A 261 0.96 17.88 21.95
N MET A 262 0.22 17.28 21.00
CA MET A 262 0.57 17.32 19.59
C MET A 262 0.55 18.76 19.03
N ARG A 263 -0.40 19.59 19.42
CA ARG A 263 -0.42 21.00 19.01
C ARG A 263 0.79 21.76 19.49
N ARG A 264 1.21 21.55 20.74
CA ARG A 264 2.43 22.16 21.30
C ARG A 264 3.69 21.66 20.60
N GLU A 265 3.81 20.34 20.38
CA GLU A 265 4.96 19.76 19.68
C GLU A 265 5.09 20.28 18.24
N LEU A 266 3.96 20.44 17.55
CA LEU A 266 3.92 20.87 16.15
C LEU A 266 3.85 22.39 15.97
N ASP A 267 3.94 23.14 17.07
CA ASP A 267 3.89 24.62 17.07
C ASP A 267 2.61 25.14 16.40
N LEU A 268 1.45 24.59 16.82
CA LEU A 268 0.12 25.04 16.47
C LEU A 268 -0.47 25.86 17.62
N VAL A 269 -1.42 26.75 17.28
CA VAL A 269 -2.13 27.55 18.31
C VAL A 269 -3.03 26.61 19.12
N PRO A 270 -2.85 26.46 20.45
CA PRO A 270 -3.55 25.44 21.24
C PRO A 270 -5.08 25.56 21.20
N ASP A 271 -5.60 26.77 21.40
CA ASP A 271 -7.04 27.03 21.55
C ASP A 271 -7.77 27.28 20.24
N LEU A 272 -7.07 27.17 19.10
CA LEU A 272 -7.65 27.43 17.78
C LEU A 272 -7.89 26.12 17.03
N PRO A 273 -9.15 25.82 16.60
CA PRO A 273 -9.43 24.62 15.80
C PRO A 273 -8.56 24.57 14.53
N ALA A 274 -8.08 23.36 14.17
CA ALA A 274 -7.16 23.14 13.07
C ALA A 274 -7.75 22.27 11.98
N VAL A 275 -7.67 22.73 10.71
CA VAL A 275 -7.99 21.93 9.54
C VAL A 275 -6.71 21.45 8.87
N LEU A 276 -6.62 20.15 8.60
CA LEU A 276 -5.55 19.54 7.83
C LEU A 276 -5.94 19.50 6.35
N LEU A 277 -5.13 20.08 5.48
CA LEU A 277 -5.31 20.06 4.03
C LEU A 277 -4.17 19.32 3.37
N MET A 278 -4.48 18.29 2.55
CA MET A 278 -3.46 17.53 1.84
C MET A 278 -3.96 16.89 0.54
N GLY A 279 -3.10 16.87 -0.48
CA GLY A 279 -3.33 16.22 -1.77
C GLY A 279 -2.64 14.84 -1.92
N GLY A 280 -2.48 14.11 -0.81
CA GLY A 280 -1.69 12.88 -0.77
C GLY A 280 -0.18 13.13 -0.92
N GLY A 281 0.61 12.07 -1.12
CA GLY A 281 2.08 12.17 -1.15
C GLY A 281 2.66 13.03 -2.27
N GLU A 282 1.91 13.25 -3.35
CA GLU A 282 2.33 14.08 -4.51
C GLU A 282 1.71 15.50 -4.50
N GLY A 283 0.93 15.86 -3.48
CA GLY A 283 0.28 17.17 -3.38
C GLY A 283 -0.69 17.46 -4.55
N MET A 284 -1.50 16.47 -4.91
CA MET A 284 -2.44 16.54 -6.04
C MET A 284 -3.79 17.16 -5.64
N GLY A 285 -4.54 17.60 -6.66
CA GLY A 285 -5.86 18.21 -6.48
C GLY A 285 -5.79 19.72 -6.23
N PRO A 286 -6.92 20.37 -5.91
CA PRO A 286 -7.04 21.82 -5.77
C PRO A 286 -6.54 22.31 -4.39
N VAL A 287 -5.28 21.93 -4.00
CA VAL A 287 -4.74 22.24 -2.67
C VAL A 287 -4.49 23.73 -2.49
N GLU A 288 -3.94 24.40 -3.52
CA GLU A 288 -3.66 25.85 -3.45
C GLU A 288 -4.95 26.65 -3.33
N GLU A 289 -5.92 26.39 -4.19
CA GLU A 289 -7.21 27.08 -4.23
C GLU A 289 -7.97 26.86 -2.92
N THR A 290 -7.92 25.64 -2.39
CA THR A 290 -8.57 25.30 -1.11
C THR A 290 -7.88 25.99 0.06
N ALA A 291 -6.54 26.03 0.09
CA ALA A 291 -5.81 26.75 1.12
C ALA A 291 -6.13 28.25 1.13
N ARG A 292 -6.21 28.88 -0.04
CA ARG A 292 -6.58 30.29 -0.18
C ARG A 292 -8.02 30.55 0.28
N ALA A 293 -8.97 29.68 -0.12
CA ALA A 293 -10.36 29.79 0.32
C ALA A 293 -10.47 29.65 1.85
N LEU A 294 -9.75 28.69 2.46
CA LEU A 294 -9.68 28.55 3.91
C LEU A 294 -9.11 29.80 4.60
N GLY A 295 -8.02 30.38 4.05
CA GLY A 295 -7.38 31.58 4.59
C GLY A 295 -8.31 32.81 4.57
N ASP A 296 -9.21 32.88 3.60
CA ASP A 296 -10.20 33.96 3.51
C ASP A 296 -11.43 33.72 4.40
N GLU A 297 -11.95 32.50 4.46
CA GLU A 297 -13.19 32.15 5.17
C GLU A 297 -12.97 31.95 6.69
N LEU A 298 -11.80 31.45 7.13
CA LEU A 298 -11.48 31.28 8.56
C LEU A 298 -11.13 32.56 9.29
N TYR A 299 -11.17 33.72 8.62
CA TYR A 299 -10.99 35.01 9.27
C TYR A 299 -12.32 35.73 9.46
N ASP A 300 -12.75 35.83 10.74
CA ASP A 300 -13.96 36.59 11.09
C ASP A 300 -13.71 38.11 10.92
N ARG A 301 -14.23 38.65 9.82
CA ARG A 301 -14.09 40.08 9.48
C ARG A 301 -14.83 41.02 10.46
N ARG A 302 -15.84 40.52 11.19
CA ARG A 302 -16.58 41.33 12.17
C ARG A 302 -15.83 41.45 13.48
N ARG A 303 -15.23 40.30 13.91
CA ARG A 303 -14.48 40.23 15.16
C ARG A 303 -12.98 40.49 14.97
N LEU A 304 -12.51 40.64 13.73
CA LEU A 304 -11.11 40.86 13.31
C LEU A 304 -10.16 39.82 13.91
N ARG A 305 -10.58 38.56 13.94
CA ARG A 305 -9.78 37.45 14.50
C ARG A 305 -9.96 36.15 13.72
N PRO A 306 -8.99 35.25 13.73
CA PRO A 306 -9.14 33.92 13.17
C PRO A 306 -10.12 33.09 14.00
N VAL A 307 -10.91 32.22 13.33
CA VAL A 307 -11.79 31.22 13.93
C VAL A 307 -11.25 29.80 13.75
N GLY A 308 -10.12 29.66 13.07
CA GLY A 308 -9.41 28.41 12.86
C GLY A 308 -8.00 28.63 12.30
N GLN A 309 -7.20 27.58 12.30
CA GLN A 309 -5.86 27.54 11.72
C GLN A 309 -5.75 26.43 10.66
N ILE A 310 -4.77 26.57 9.76
CA ILE A 310 -4.63 25.70 8.61
C ILE A 310 -3.28 24.97 8.69
N VAL A 311 -3.30 23.66 8.53
CA VAL A 311 -2.10 22.85 8.30
C VAL A 311 -2.13 22.34 6.86
N VAL A 312 -1.14 22.68 6.04
CA VAL A 312 -1.05 22.24 4.64
C VAL A 312 0.13 21.31 4.46
N ILE A 313 -0.15 20.08 4.04
CA ILE A 313 0.89 19.11 3.67
C ILE A 313 0.99 19.07 2.14
N CYS A 314 2.06 19.66 1.62
CA CYS A 314 2.31 19.78 0.18
C CYS A 314 2.86 18.47 -0.44
N GLY A 315 3.26 17.51 0.39
CA GLY A 315 3.90 16.29 -0.08
C GLY A 315 5.21 16.59 -0.82
N ARG A 316 5.41 15.94 -1.98
CA ARG A 316 6.61 16.16 -2.82
C ARG A 316 6.49 17.35 -3.78
N ASN A 317 5.39 18.12 -3.70
CA ASN A 317 5.13 19.27 -4.58
C ASN A 317 5.81 20.53 -4.08
N GLN A 318 7.07 20.74 -4.48
CA GLN A 318 7.89 21.91 -4.09
C GLN A 318 7.35 23.22 -4.65
N VAL A 319 6.72 23.20 -5.84
CA VAL A 319 6.11 24.40 -6.44
C VAL A 319 4.95 24.87 -5.58
N LEU A 320 4.03 23.97 -5.22
CA LEU A 320 2.92 24.25 -4.32
C LEU A 320 3.42 24.84 -3.00
N ARG A 321 4.43 24.23 -2.39
CA ARG A 321 5.03 24.70 -1.14
C ARG A 321 5.51 26.14 -1.26
N SER A 322 6.34 26.42 -2.26
CA SER A 322 6.92 27.76 -2.49
C SER A 322 5.84 28.80 -2.70
N THR A 323 4.81 28.48 -3.49
CA THR A 323 3.67 29.36 -3.75
C THR A 323 2.90 29.70 -2.46
N LEU A 324 2.63 28.69 -1.63
CA LEU A 324 1.90 28.92 -0.38
C LEU A 324 2.74 29.65 0.66
N GLN A 325 4.05 29.38 0.74
CA GLN A 325 4.96 30.08 1.65
C GLN A 325 5.14 31.57 1.33
N SER A 326 5.08 31.95 0.04
CA SER A 326 5.15 33.33 -0.38
C SER A 326 3.83 34.10 -0.22
N SER A 327 2.73 33.40 0.10
CA SER A 327 1.40 34.00 0.26
C SER A 327 1.26 34.69 1.64
N ARG A 328 0.48 35.78 1.66
CA ARG A 328 0.11 36.47 2.90
C ARG A 328 -1.18 35.85 3.46
N TRP A 329 -1.17 35.49 4.74
CA TRP A 329 -2.29 34.84 5.41
C TRP A 329 -2.87 35.71 6.50
N LYS A 330 -4.19 35.73 6.65
CA LYS A 330 -4.91 36.41 7.73
C LYS A 330 -5.12 35.53 8.96
N VAL A 331 -4.88 34.22 8.79
CA VAL A 331 -5.01 33.19 9.83
C VAL A 331 -3.68 32.48 10.00
N PRO A 332 -3.40 31.79 11.13
CA PRO A 332 -2.24 30.96 11.28
C PRO A 332 -2.24 29.83 10.23
N VAL A 333 -1.15 29.69 9.48
CA VAL A 333 -0.96 28.64 8.47
C VAL A 333 0.39 27.97 8.66
N LYS A 334 0.37 26.64 8.81
CA LYS A 334 1.57 25.81 8.87
C LYS A 334 1.71 25.05 7.54
N ILE A 335 2.78 25.31 6.80
CA ILE A 335 3.03 24.69 5.49
C ILE A 335 4.20 23.72 5.63
N ARG A 336 3.95 22.46 5.24
CA ARG A 336 4.90 21.36 5.38
C ARG A 336 5.10 20.64 4.06
N ASP A 337 6.28 20.00 3.93
CA ASP A 337 6.62 19.09 2.84
C ASP A 337 5.98 17.72 3.02
N PHE A 338 6.65 16.70 2.51
CA PHE A 338 6.32 15.31 2.73
C PHE A 338 6.63 14.92 4.19
N GLU A 339 5.59 14.63 4.95
CA GLU A 339 5.68 14.26 6.36
C GLU A 339 5.66 12.74 6.54
N LYS A 340 6.53 12.26 7.42
CA LYS A 340 6.61 10.84 7.78
C LYS A 340 5.71 10.47 8.95
N GLN A 341 5.52 11.41 9.89
CA GLN A 341 4.74 11.23 11.12
C GLN A 341 3.34 11.87 10.97
N MET A 342 2.61 11.47 9.91
CA MET A 342 1.27 11.98 9.63
C MET A 342 0.27 11.73 10.78
N GLU A 343 0.49 10.68 11.57
CA GLU A 343 -0.30 10.38 12.77
C GLU A 343 -0.33 11.54 13.77
N LYS A 344 0.77 12.27 13.93
CA LYS A 344 0.84 13.44 14.80
C LYS A 344 0.05 14.62 14.24
N TRP A 345 0.26 14.93 12.94
CA TRP A 345 -0.47 16.01 12.27
C TRP A 345 -1.98 15.77 12.27
N MET A 346 -2.40 14.55 11.98
CA MET A 346 -3.81 14.17 12.06
C MET A 346 -4.33 14.19 13.50
N GLY A 347 -3.52 13.81 14.49
CA GLY A 347 -3.88 13.88 15.92
C GLY A 347 -4.07 15.30 16.42
N ALA A 348 -3.34 16.28 15.87
CA ALA A 348 -3.41 17.69 16.25
C ALA A 348 -4.60 18.46 15.63
N CYS A 349 -5.18 17.94 14.53
CA CYS A 349 -6.24 18.61 13.78
C CYS A 349 -7.64 18.13 14.20
N ASP A 350 -8.68 18.90 13.78
CA ASP A 350 -10.07 18.61 14.09
C ASP A 350 -10.87 18.07 12.89
N CYS A 351 -10.41 18.33 11.67
CA CYS A 351 -10.93 17.76 10.44
C CYS A 351 -9.86 17.74 9.36
N ILE A 352 -10.14 17.02 8.27
CA ILE A 352 -9.23 16.89 7.14
C ILE A 352 -9.96 17.18 5.82
N ILE A 353 -9.28 17.93 4.92
CA ILE A 353 -9.66 18.07 3.52
C ILE A 353 -8.62 17.32 2.67
N THR A 354 -9.09 16.38 1.86
CA THR A 354 -8.19 15.56 1.03
C THR A 354 -8.90 15.01 -0.21
N LYS A 355 -8.12 14.56 -1.20
CA LYS A 355 -8.68 13.72 -2.26
C LYS A 355 -9.06 12.33 -1.72
N ALA A 356 -9.91 11.61 -2.45
CA ALA A 356 -10.42 10.30 -2.01
C ALA A 356 -9.40 9.16 -2.05
N GLY A 357 -8.15 9.41 -1.61
CA GLY A 357 -7.09 8.41 -1.54
C GLY A 357 -7.33 7.37 -0.44
N PRO A 358 -7.23 6.06 -0.74
CA PRO A 358 -7.59 4.99 0.18
C PRO A 358 -6.81 5.04 1.50
N GLY A 359 -5.48 5.20 1.44
CA GLY A 359 -4.63 5.24 2.63
C GLY A 359 -4.94 6.43 3.54
N THR A 360 -5.08 7.63 2.96
CA THR A 360 -5.40 8.86 3.74
C THR A 360 -6.78 8.76 4.40
N ILE A 361 -7.78 8.20 3.70
CA ILE A 361 -9.10 7.97 4.28
C ILE A 361 -8.98 7.02 5.50
N ALA A 362 -8.31 5.88 5.34
CA ALA A 362 -8.16 4.93 6.43
C ALA A 362 -7.39 5.50 7.63
N GLU A 363 -6.33 6.27 7.38
CA GLU A 363 -5.56 7.00 8.40
C GLU A 363 -6.44 8.01 9.15
N ALA A 364 -7.25 8.80 8.41
CA ALA A 364 -8.19 9.77 8.98
C ALA A 364 -9.27 9.10 9.83
N LEU A 365 -9.84 7.98 9.35
CA LEU A 365 -10.84 7.21 10.09
C LEU A 365 -10.27 6.68 11.42
N ILE A 366 -9.04 6.16 11.42
CA ILE A 366 -8.37 5.67 12.64
C ILE A 366 -8.18 6.82 13.65
N ARG A 367 -7.95 8.06 13.17
CA ARG A 367 -7.82 9.24 14.02
C ARG A 367 -9.16 9.90 14.37
N GLY A 368 -10.26 9.37 13.87
CA GLY A 368 -11.59 9.94 14.10
C GLY A 368 -11.76 11.33 13.49
N LEU A 369 -11.02 11.65 12.41
CA LEU A 369 -11.13 12.94 11.75
C LEU A 369 -12.35 12.97 10.81
N PRO A 370 -13.27 13.94 10.94
CA PRO A 370 -14.27 14.26 9.93
C PRO A 370 -13.59 14.59 8.60
N ILE A 371 -14.08 14.00 7.50
CA ILE A 371 -13.40 14.04 6.20
C ILE A 371 -14.19 14.92 5.22
N ILE A 372 -13.53 15.92 4.63
CA ILE A 372 -14.02 16.60 3.44
C ILE A 372 -13.24 16.07 2.25
N LEU A 373 -13.91 15.32 1.38
CA LEU A 373 -13.33 14.90 0.12
C LEU A 373 -13.54 15.99 -0.92
N ASN A 374 -12.47 16.46 -1.56
CA ASN A 374 -12.53 17.54 -2.54
C ASN A 374 -12.14 17.13 -3.97
N ASP A 375 -11.57 15.92 -4.14
CA ASP A 375 -11.18 15.38 -5.44
C ASP A 375 -11.05 13.85 -5.39
N PHE A 376 -10.97 13.19 -6.55
CA PHE A 376 -10.70 11.76 -6.67
C PHE A 376 -10.11 11.42 -8.04
N ILE A 377 -9.32 10.35 -8.11
CA ILE A 377 -8.84 9.78 -9.37
C ILE A 377 -9.98 8.96 -10.00
N PRO A 378 -10.46 9.35 -11.22
CA PRO A 378 -11.55 8.66 -11.90
C PRO A 378 -11.28 7.17 -12.10
N GLY A 379 -12.30 6.33 -11.87
CA GLY A 379 -12.21 4.87 -11.96
C GLY A 379 -11.61 4.22 -10.71
N GLN A 380 -10.48 4.69 -10.22
CA GLN A 380 -9.77 4.08 -9.09
C GLN A 380 -10.33 4.51 -7.73
N GLU A 381 -10.62 5.80 -7.54
CA GLU A 381 -11.00 6.34 -6.24
C GLU A 381 -12.49 6.73 -6.15
N VAL A 382 -13.25 6.63 -7.26
CA VAL A 382 -14.64 7.09 -7.31
C VAL A 382 -15.55 6.43 -6.26
N GLY A 383 -15.36 5.15 -5.95
CA GLY A 383 -16.15 4.44 -4.95
C GLY A 383 -15.76 4.76 -3.50
N ASN A 384 -14.66 5.48 -3.29
CA ASN A 384 -14.24 5.90 -1.95
C ASN A 384 -15.06 7.10 -1.46
N VAL A 385 -15.64 7.88 -2.39
CA VAL A 385 -16.54 9.02 -2.04
C VAL A 385 -17.79 8.50 -1.32
N PRO A 386 -18.64 7.64 -1.91
CA PRO A 386 -19.79 7.10 -1.20
C PRO A 386 -19.41 6.31 0.05
N TYR A 387 -18.24 5.64 0.07
CA TYR A 387 -17.78 4.95 1.28
C TYR A 387 -17.65 5.89 2.49
N VAL A 388 -17.18 7.12 2.30
CA VAL A 388 -17.09 8.13 3.36
C VAL A 388 -18.42 8.78 3.64
N VAL A 389 -19.13 9.23 2.58
CA VAL A 389 -20.35 10.05 2.70
C VAL A 389 -21.54 9.22 3.20
N ASP A 390 -21.80 8.05 2.61
CA ASP A 390 -22.96 7.22 2.95
C ASP A 390 -22.85 6.61 4.36
N ASN A 391 -21.62 6.46 4.88
CA ASN A 391 -21.39 6.05 6.25
C ASN A 391 -21.30 7.23 7.25
N GLY A 392 -21.56 8.46 6.80
CA GLY A 392 -21.59 9.63 7.66
C GLY A 392 -20.27 9.95 8.34
N ALA A 393 -19.14 9.65 7.70
CA ALA A 393 -17.80 9.98 8.20
C ALA A 393 -17.27 11.30 7.61
N GLY A 394 -18.03 11.93 6.72
CA GLY A 394 -17.65 13.18 6.07
C GLY A 394 -18.55 13.57 4.91
N VAL A 395 -18.10 14.56 4.14
CA VAL A 395 -18.83 15.13 3.01
C VAL A 395 -17.97 15.21 1.75
N PHE A 396 -18.59 15.39 0.59
CA PHE A 396 -17.89 15.66 -0.66
C PHE A 396 -18.16 17.10 -1.09
N CYS A 397 -17.11 17.93 -1.14
CA CYS A 397 -17.14 19.32 -1.55
C CYS A 397 -16.09 19.57 -2.62
N LYS A 398 -16.48 19.55 -3.88
CA LYS A 398 -15.54 19.76 -5.01
C LYS A 398 -15.08 21.21 -5.12
N ASP A 399 -15.95 22.17 -4.83
CA ASP A 399 -15.60 23.59 -4.86
C ASP A 399 -14.77 23.95 -3.62
N PRO A 400 -13.59 24.60 -3.78
CA PRO A 400 -12.73 25.00 -2.67
C PRO A 400 -13.42 25.94 -1.64
N ARG A 401 -14.30 26.83 -2.09
CA ARG A 401 -15.02 27.74 -1.20
C ARG A 401 -16.10 27.02 -0.41
N ASP A 402 -16.79 26.05 -1.02
CA ASP A 402 -17.78 25.23 -0.30
C ASP A 402 -17.09 24.40 0.77
N ALA A 403 -15.93 23.81 0.47
CA ALA A 403 -15.12 23.09 1.45
C ALA A 403 -14.69 24.01 2.61
N ALA A 404 -14.24 25.22 2.31
CA ALA A 404 -13.85 26.19 3.33
C ALA A 404 -15.06 26.64 4.20
N ARG A 405 -16.21 26.92 3.59
CA ARG A 405 -17.45 27.26 4.32
C ARG A 405 -17.91 26.12 5.23
N GLN A 406 -17.77 24.87 4.78
CA GLN A 406 -18.09 23.70 5.61
C GLN A 406 -17.18 23.64 6.85
N VAL A 407 -15.88 23.91 6.71
CA VAL A 407 -14.95 23.97 7.86
C VAL A 407 -15.36 25.10 8.83
N VAL A 408 -15.69 26.30 8.32
CA VAL A 408 -16.14 27.42 9.17
C VAL A 408 -17.40 27.05 9.95
N ARG A 409 -18.38 26.40 9.32
CA ARG A 409 -19.58 25.91 9.99
C ARG A 409 -19.22 24.93 11.12
N TRP A 410 -18.39 23.96 10.85
CA TRP A 410 -17.94 22.98 11.84
C TRP A 410 -17.18 23.61 13.03
N PHE A 411 -16.43 24.68 12.79
CA PHE A 411 -15.65 25.36 13.84
C PHE A 411 -16.43 26.44 14.60
N SER A 412 -17.66 26.78 14.15
CA SER A 412 -18.43 27.87 14.76
C SER A 412 -19.85 27.48 15.15
N THR A 413 -20.67 27.02 14.24
CA THR A 413 -22.12 26.80 14.47
C THR A 413 -22.52 25.34 14.60
N ASP A 414 -21.81 24.43 13.91
CA ASP A 414 -22.22 23.05 13.74
C ASP A 414 -21.20 22.08 14.37
N MET A 415 -20.73 22.38 15.58
CA MET A 415 -19.77 21.52 16.31
C MET A 415 -20.34 20.14 16.60
N ASP A 416 -21.64 20.01 16.81
CA ASP A 416 -22.31 18.72 17.02
C ASP A 416 -22.24 17.84 15.77
N GLU A 417 -22.37 18.45 14.57
CA GLU A 417 -22.18 17.77 13.29
C GLU A 417 -20.75 17.25 13.15
N LEU A 418 -19.75 18.09 13.46
CA LEU A 418 -18.33 17.69 13.47
C LEU A 418 -18.08 16.48 14.38
N GLN A 419 -18.62 16.51 15.60
CA GLN A 419 -18.49 15.40 16.54
C GLN A 419 -19.23 14.14 16.06
N MET A 420 -20.38 14.28 15.40
CA MET A 420 -21.10 13.16 14.81
C MET A 420 -20.25 12.47 13.73
N TYR A 421 -19.66 13.23 12.80
CA TYR A 421 -18.76 12.68 11.77
C TYR A 421 -17.54 12.02 12.39
N SER A 422 -16.95 12.60 13.45
CA SER A 422 -15.84 12.02 14.19
C SER A 422 -16.20 10.65 14.79
N ARG A 423 -17.34 10.54 15.47
CA ARG A 423 -17.82 9.26 16.02
C ARG A 423 -18.06 8.22 14.93
N ASN A 424 -18.61 8.62 13.79
CA ASN A 424 -18.84 7.71 12.67
C ASN A 424 -17.52 7.28 11.99
N ALA A 425 -16.55 8.18 11.87
CA ALA A 425 -15.22 7.86 11.39
C ALA A 425 -14.56 6.76 12.26
N LEU A 426 -14.61 6.90 13.58
CA LEU A 426 -14.09 5.90 14.53
C LEU A 426 -14.82 4.55 14.41
N LYS A 427 -16.13 4.53 14.13
CA LYS A 427 -16.89 3.27 13.91
C LYS A 427 -16.46 2.53 12.64
N LEU A 428 -16.05 3.27 11.59
CA LEU A 428 -15.55 2.71 10.33
C LEU A 428 -14.09 2.32 10.38
N ALA A 429 -13.34 2.82 11.35
CA ALA A 429 -11.92 2.58 11.48
C ALA A 429 -11.59 1.10 11.70
N GLN A 430 -10.51 0.65 11.06
CA GLN A 430 -9.98 -0.72 11.20
C GLN A 430 -8.50 -0.66 11.63
N PRO A 431 -8.21 -0.24 12.88
CA PRO A 431 -6.84 -0.02 13.34
C PRO A 431 -6.02 -1.31 13.40
N ASP A 432 -6.65 -2.45 13.63
CA ASP A 432 -5.98 -3.74 13.78
C ASP A 432 -5.77 -4.49 12.45
N ALA A 433 -6.27 -3.95 11.33
CA ALA A 433 -6.26 -4.62 10.03
C ALA A 433 -4.89 -5.19 9.63
N VAL A 434 -3.82 -4.40 9.77
CA VAL A 434 -2.46 -4.83 9.42
C VAL A 434 -1.99 -6.01 10.27
N PHE A 435 -2.33 -6.02 11.56
CA PHE A 435 -1.98 -7.08 12.51
C PHE A 435 -2.81 -8.35 12.26
N ASP A 436 -4.10 -8.20 11.97
CA ASP A 436 -4.98 -9.33 11.64
C ASP A 436 -4.55 -10.01 10.34
N ILE A 437 -4.15 -9.24 9.33
CA ILE A 437 -3.60 -9.76 8.08
C ILE A 437 -2.35 -10.61 8.36
N VAL A 438 -1.36 -10.09 9.08
CA VAL A 438 -0.11 -10.84 9.32
C VAL A 438 -0.31 -12.05 10.24
N LYS A 439 -1.26 -11.98 11.19
CA LYS A 439 -1.66 -13.11 12.05
C LYS A 439 -2.36 -14.22 11.25
N ASP A 440 -3.25 -13.88 10.31
CA ASP A 440 -3.89 -14.88 9.45
C ASP A 440 -2.87 -15.52 8.51
N ILE A 441 -1.93 -14.75 7.94
CA ILE A 441 -0.82 -15.28 7.13
C ILE A 441 0.06 -16.23 7.96
N HIS A 442 0.36 -15.90 9.21
CA HIS A 442 1.10 -16.77 10.12
C HIS A 442 0.37 -18.09 10.36
N LYS A 443 -0.95 -18.05 10.59
CA LYS A 443 -1.78 -19.25 10.74
C LYS A 443 -1.77 -20.13 9.49
N LEU A 444 -1.82 -19.55 8.29
CA LEU A 444 -1.71 -20.29 7.03
C LEU A 444 -0.41 -21.08 6.94
N GLN A 445 0.68 -20.53 7.46
CA GLN A 445 2.00 -21.16 7.45
C GLN A 445 2.18 -22.28 8.48
N GLN A 446 1.28 -22.40 9.44
CA GLN A 446 1.27 -23.46 10.43
C GLN A 446 0.42 -24.67 10.01
N GLN A 447 -0.43 -24.50 8.99
CA GLN A 447 -1.27 -25.60 8.50
C GLN A 447 -0.41 -26.58 7.69
N PRO A 448 -0.55 -27.91 7.90
CA PRO A 448 0.18 -28.90 7.11
C PRO A 448 -0.22 -28.77 5.63
N ALA A 449 0.74 -28.97 4.74
CA ALA A 449 0.60 -28.82 3.28
C ALA A 449 -0.56 -29.64 2.64
N ALA A 450 -1.08 -30.63 3.32
CA ALA A 450 -2.20 -31.47 2.86
C ALA A 450 -3.55 -30.74 2.72
N THR A 451 -3.73 -29.61 3.39
CA THR A 451 -5.03 -28.86 3.37
C THR A 451 -5.11 -27.92 2.15
N VAL A 452 -4.01 -27.63 1.49
CA VAL A 452 -3.93 -26.74 0.33
C VAL A 452 -4.23 -27.44 -1.00
N THR A 453 -4.30 -28.79 -1.02
CA THR A 453 -4.35 -29.61 -2.24
C THR A 453 -5.76 -29.80 -2.83
N ARG A 454 -6.81 -29.23 -2.27
CA ARG A 454 -8.15 -29.33 -2.84
C ARG A 454 -8.57 -28.03 -3.48
N MET A 455 -8.44 -27.95 -4.79
CA MET A 455 -9.32 -27.37 -5.80
C MET A 455 -8.58 -27.14 -7.12
N ILE A 456 -8.20 -28.22 -7.77
CA ILE A 456 -7.97 -28.18 -9.23
C ILE A 456 -9.17 -28.90 -9.84
N VAL A 457 -10.18 -28.15 -10.25
CA VAL A 457 -11.16 -28.65 -11.21
C VAL A 457 -10.49 -28.63 -12.57
N PRO A 458 -10.27 -29.79 -13.23
CA PRO A 458 -9.74 -29.77 -14.59
C PRO A 458 -10.77 -29.13 -15.50
N TYR A 459 -10.35 -28.17 -16.32
CA TYR A 459 -11.15 -27.70 -17.44
C TYR A 459 -11.32 -28.87 -18.41
N SER A 460 -12.44 -29.57 -18.36
CA SER A 460 -12.88 -30.43 -19.46
C SER A 460 -13.35 -29.50 -20.58
N LEU A 461 -12.60 -29.47 -21.67
CA LEU A 461 -13.07 -29.02 -22.97
C LEU A 461 -14.19 -29.99 -23.41
N THR A 462 -15.42 -29.69 -23.07
CA THR A 462 -16.56 -30.32 -23.72
C THR A 462 -16.65 -29.74 -25.12
N SER A 463 -16.09 -30.46 -26.08
CA SER A 463 -16.40 -30.32 -27.50
C SER A 463 -17.88 -30.64 -27.68
N SER A 464 -18.74 -29.62 -27.83
CA SER A 464 -20.08 -29.81 -28.34
C SER A 464 -19.99 -30.15 -29.83
N SER A 465 -20.16 -31.41 -30.13
CA SER A 465 -20.41 -31.89 -31.51
C SER A 465 -21.74 -31.32 -32.00
N PHE A 466 -21.66 -30.40 -32.96
CA PHE A 466 -22.78 -29.98 -33.78
C PHE A 466 -23.12 -31.11 -34.73
N THR A 467 -24.12 -31.91 -34.42
CA THR A 467 -24.79 -32.79 -35.39
C THR A 467 -25.79 -31.95 -36.22
N ARG A 468 -25.44 -31.73 -37.47
CA ARG A 468 -26.42 -31.32 -38.50
C ARG A 468 -27.46 -32.43 -38.64
N ARG A 469 -28.73 -32.10 -38.44
CA ARG A 469 -29.84 -32.86 -39.00
C ARG A 469 -30.33 -32.14 -40.28
N THR A 470 -30.33 -32.89 -41.32
CA THR A 470 -30.97 -32.66 -42.64
C THR A 470 -32.46 -32.33 -42.52
#